data_ef7448e2499bcd2941c892b875a2c435
#
_entry.id   ef7448e2499bcd2941c892b875a2c435
#
_cell.length_a   1.000
_cell.length_b   1.000
_cell.length_c   1.000
_cell.angle_alpha   90.00
_cell.angle_beta   90.00
_cell.angle_gamma   90.00
#
_symmetry.space_group_name_H-M   'P 1'
#
loop_
_entity.id
_entity.type
_entity.pdbx_description
1 polymer ?
#
loop_
_entity_poly.entity_id
_entity_poly.type
_entity_poly.pdbx_seq_one_letter_code
_entity_poly.pdbx_strand_id
1 'polypeptide(L)'
;MITPNNVREAALKVEEENHRFRRFLKTHADEEELDQQFLSLHKELFASYDCSKCRNCCRSYDVSLENEEIYTIAAAKGLTTDAFCKQFLSDGLLGYEIKKPCPFLCEDGQCEVEFCKPSECAAYPYTDRPDRMGSLLNIIASAEVCPVVYEMLEQLKDTYHFRKRY
;
A
#
# COMPACT_ATOMS: atom_id res chain seq x y z
N MET A 1 -11.54 3.91 -12.57
CA MET A 1 -10.30 3.76 -11.77
C MET A 1 -9.10 4.07 -12.65
N ILE A 2 -8.10 4.78 -12.10
CA ILE A 2 -6.88 5.16 -12.83
C ILE A 2 -6.01 3.92 -13.14
N THR A 3 -5.26 3.97 -14.24
CA THR A 3 -4.34 2.88 -14.59
C THR A 3 -3.08 2.89 -13.72
N PRO A 4 -2.45 1.73 -13.46
CA PRO A 4 -1.25 1.64 -12.64
C PRO A 4 -0.10 2.56 -13.08
N ASN A 5 0.08 2.74 -14.39
CA ASN A 5 1.16 3.57 -14.94
C ASN A 5 0.94 5.07 -14.71
N ASN A 6 -0.30 5.50 -14.54
CA ASN A 6 -0.66 6.92 -14.44
C ASN A 6 -0.92 7.36 -13.00
N VAL A 7 -1.00 6.43 -12.04
CA VAL A 7 -1.41 6.74 -10.66
C VAL A 7 -0.49 7.74 -9.99
N ARG A 8 0.83 7.58 -10.12
CA ARG A 8 1.79 8.47 -9.50
C ARG A 8 1.65 9.91 -9.98
N GLU A 9 1.58 10.10 -11.28
CA GLU A 9 1.41 11.45 -11.85
C GLU A 9 0.09 12.09 -11.41
N ALA A 10 -0.99 11.32 -11.38
CA ALA A 10 -2.28 11.81 -10.93
C ALA A 10 -2.28 12.16 -9.43
N ALA A 11 -1.68 11.30 -8.59
CA ALA A 11 -1.58 11.55 -7.16
C ALA A 11 -0.77 12.82 -6.84
N LEU A 12 0.35 13.03 -7.52
CA LEU A 12 1.17 14.23 -7.38
C LEU A 12 0.42 15.51 -7.79
N LYS A 13 -0.42 15.44 -8.82
CA LYS A 13 -1.26 16.59 -9.23
C LYS A 13 -2.26 17.03 -8.16
N VAL A 14 -2.70 16.13 -7.32
CA VAL A 14 -3.68 16.39 -6.25
C VAL A 14 -3.07 16.30 -4.84
N GLU A 15 -1.77 16.27 -4.72
CA GLU A 15 -1.08 16.11 -3.43
C GLU A 15 -1.46 17.20 -2.41
N GLU A 16 -1.39 18.46 -2.80
CA GLU A 16 -1.82 19.56 -1.93
C GLU A 16 -3.30 19.49 -1.57
N GLU A 17 -4.15 19.08 -2.51
CA GLU A 17 -5.58 18.85 -2.25
C GLU A 17 -5.76 17.74 -1.22
N ASN A 18 -5.02 16.63 -1.35
CA ASN A 18 -5.02 15.54 -0.39
C ASN A 18 -4.59 15.99 1.02
N HIS A 19 -3.56 16.82 1.12
CA HIS A 19 -3.13 17.38 2.41
C HIS A 19 -4.18 18.35 3.00
N ARG A 20 -4.87 19.14 2.19
CA ARG A 20 -6.00 19.97 2.66
C ARG A 20 -7.17 19.09 3.09
N PHE A 21 -7.49 18.03 2.33
CA PHE A 21 -8.53 17.09 2.67
C PHE A 21 -8.24 16.33 3.98
N ARG A 22 -6.98 15.94 4.20
CA ARG A 22 -6.55 15.38 5.49
C ARG A 22 -6.85 16.32 6.67
N ARG A 23 -6.53 17.60 6.54
CA ARG A 23 -6.83 18.61 7.60
C ARG A 23 -8.32 18.74 7.81
N PHE A 24 -9.09 18.75 6.73
CA PHE A 24 -10.55 18.77 6.78
C PHE A 24 -11.11 17.57 7.52
N LEU A 25 -10.68 16.34 7.18
CA LEU A 25 -11.14 15.12 7.86
C LEU A 25 -10.85 15.16 9.36
N LYS A 26 -9.67 15.60 9.77
CA LYS A 26 -9.29 15.70 11.18
C LYS A 26 -10.16 16.65 12.01
N THR A 27 -10.88 17.55 11.37
CA THR A 27 -11.74 18.52 12.05
C THR A 27 -13.23 18.28 11.86
N HIS A 28 -13.64 17.49 10.88
CA HIS A 28 -15.05 17.36 10.49
C HIS A 28 -15.55 15.90 10.41
N ALA A 29 -14.65 14.93 10.31
CA ALA A 29 -15.05 13.54 10.24
C ALA A 29 -15.05 12.88 11.62
N ASP A 30 -15.98 11.96 11.81
CA ASP A 30 -15.98 11.02 12.93
C ASP A 30 -14.99 9.89 12.62
N GLU A 31 -14.19 9.47 13.61
CA GLU A 31 -13.12 8.48 13.42
C GLU A 31 -13.68 7.09 13.10
N GLU A 32 -14.74 6.69 13.79
CA GLU A 32 -15.41 5.39 13.57
C GLU A 32 -16.09 5.35 12.21
N GLU A 33 -16.78 6.42 11.84
CA GLU A 33 -17.40 6.54 10.52
C GLU A 33 -16.36 6.51 9.40
N LEU A 34 -15.23 7.20 9.56
CA LEU A 34 -14.13 7.19 8.59
C LEU A 34 -13.55 5.79 8.40
N ASP A 35 -13.35 5.05 9.49
CA ASP A 35 -12.88 3.66 9.44
C ASP A 35 -13.85 2.77 8.66
N GLN A 36 -15.17 2.91 8.88
CA GLN A 36 -16.19 2.16 8.15
C GLN A 36 -16.24 2.54 6.67
N GLN A 37 -16.08 3.82 6.34
CA GLN A 37 -16.02 4.28 4.95
C GLN A 37 -14.82 3.69 4.21
N PHE A 38 -13.63 3.71 4.82
CA PHE A 38 -12.44 3.06 4.25
C PHE A 38 -12.63 1.56 4.08
N LEU A 39 -13.17 0.88 5.07
CA LEU A 39 -13.44 -0.57 4.99
C LEU A 39 -14.43 -0.92 3.88
N SER A 40 -15.48 -0.11 3.71
CA SER A 40 -16.46 -0.30 2.65
C SER A 40 -15.83 -0.13 1.27
N LEU A 41 -15.10 0.96 1.06
CA LEU A 41 -14.40 1.22 -0.19
C LEU A 41 -13.32 0.18 -0.48
N HIS A 42 -12.61 -0.31 0.55
CA HIS A 42 -11.65 -1.40 0.41
C HIS A 42 -12.32 -2.65 -0.18
N LYS A 43 -13.41 -3.09 0.44
CA LYS A 43 -14.15 -4.28 -0.03
C LYS A 43 -14.69 -4.10 -1.45
N GLU A 44 -15.27 -2.95 -1.73
CA GLU A 44 -15.86 -2.67 -3.04
C GLU A 44 -14.80 -2.61 -4.15
N LEU A 45 -13.76 -1.81 -3.96
CA LEU A 45 -12.79 -1.53 -5.00
C LEU A 45 -11.83 -2.71 -5.24
N PHE A 46 -11.40 -3.40 -4.19
CA PHE A 46 -10.55 -4.58 -4.34
C PHE A 46 -11.28 -5.82 -4.85
N ALA A 47 -12.61 -5.90 -4.72
CA ALA A 47 -13.38 -7.03 -5.22
C ALA A 47 -13.21 -7.26 -6.74
N SER A 48 -12.97 -6.19 -7.49
CA SER A 48 -12.79 -6.24 -8.95
C SER A 48 -11.38 -5.88 -9.42
N TYR A 49 -10.44 -5.59 -8.50
CA TYR A 49 -9.10 -5.14 -8.84
C TYR A 49 -8.08 -6.27 -8.84
N ASP A 50 -7.44 -6.51 -9.96
CA ASP A 50 -6.41 -7.54 -10.12
C ASP A 50 -5.01 -6.97 -9.83
N CYS A 51 -4.54 -7.17 -8.60
CA CYS A 51 -3.20 -6.74 -8.17
C CYS A 51 -2.08 -7.42 -8.96
N SER A 52 -2.30 -8.63 -9.51
CA SER A 52 -1.28 -9.34 -10.30
C SER A 52 -0.94 -8.61 -11.60
N LYS A 53 -1.88 -7.84 -12.14
CA LYS A 53 -1.67 -6.99 -13.32
C LYS A 53 -1.09 -5.62 -13.01
N CYS A 54 -1.16 -5.17 -11.75
CA CYS A 54 -0.64 -3.88 -11.32
C CYS A 54 0.81 -3.97 -10.85
N ARG A 55 1.05 -4.63 -9.74
CA ARG A 55 2.35 -4.86 -9.08
C ARG A 55 3.18 -3.58 -8.79
N ASN A 56 2.56 -2.40 -8.73
CA ASN A 56 3.26 -1.16 -8.39
C ASN A 56 3.91 -1.22 -7.01
N CYS A 57 3.23 -1.77 -6.00
CA CYS A 57 3.78 -1.95 -4.66
C CYS A 57 5.02 -2.85 -4.67
N CYS A 58 5.06 -3.90 -5.48
CA CYS A 58 6.24 -4.76 -5.63
C CYS A 58 7.44 -4.01 -6.22
N ARG A 59 7.22 -2.90 -6.92
CA ARG A 59 8.29 -2.11 -7.55
C ARG A 59 8.77 -0.95 -6.69
N SER A 60 7.93 -0.43 -5.80
CA SER A 60 8.20 0.86 -5.12
C SER A 60 7.86 0.93 -3.64
N TYR A 61 7.06 0.00 -3.09
CA TYR A 61 6.75 0.01 -1.66
C TYR A 61 7.83 -0.74 -0.88
N ASP A 62 8.43 -0.06 0.11
CA ASP A 62 9.46 -0.66 0.97
C ASP A 62 8.80 -1.59 1.99
N VAL A 63 9.28 -2.83 2.02
CA VAL A 63 8.74 -3.91 2.85
C VAL A 63 9.80 -4.35 3.82
N SER A 64 9.55 -4.15 5.11
CA SER A 64 10.38 -4.68 6.19
C SER A 64 10.03 -6.13 6.48
N LEU A 65 11.02 -6.91 6.90
CA LEU A 65 10.85 -8.31 7.25
C LEU A 65 11.20 -8.55 8.70
N GLU A 66 10.32 -9.26 9.40
CA GLU A 66 10.60 -9.81 10.70
C GLU A 66 11.54 -11.03 10.60
N ASN A 67 12.29 -11.32 11.65
CA ASN A 67 13.27 -12.43 11.66
C ASN A 67 12.63 -13.78 11.31
N GLU A 68 11.41 -14.05 11.76
CA GLU A 68 10.68 -15.27 11.44
C GLU A 68 10.30 -15.37 9.96
N GLU A 69 9.97 -14.25 9.34
CA GLU A 69 9.67 -14.17 7.91
C GLU A 69 10.93 -14.41 7.08
N ILE A 70 12.05 -13.79 7.48
CA ILE A 70 13.37 -14.02 6.85
C ILE A 70 13.72 -15.52 6.88
N TYR A 71 13.60 -16.15 8.06
CA TYR A 71 13.86 -17.57 8.20
C TYR A 71 12.96 -18.42 7.28
N THR A 72 11.66 -18.13 7.29
CA THR A 72 10.66 -18.89 6.53
C THR A 72 10.91 -18.79 5.01
N ILE A 73 11.17 -17.57 4.52
CA ILE A 73 11.41 -17.37 3.09
C ILE A 73 12.77 -17.93 2.66
N ALA A 74 13.80 -17.77 3.48
CA ALA A 74 15.12 -18.37 3.22
C ALA A 74 15.03 -19.89 3.10
N ALA A 75 14.33 -20.56 4.03
CA ALA A 75 14.11 -22.00 4.00
C ALA A 75 13.34 -22.43 2.74
N ALA A 76 12.30 -21.68 2.37
CA ALA A 76 11.53 -21.92 1.15
C ALA A 76 12.37 -21.80 -0.13
N LYS A 77 13.38 -20.92 -0.12
CA LYS A 77 14.34 -20.74 -1.21
C LYS A 77 15.53 -21.72 -1.17
N GLY A 78 15.60 -22.58 -0.15
CA GLY A 78 16.72 -23.50 0.04
C GLY A 78 18.04 -22.80 0.40
N LEU A 79 17.97 -21.62 1.05
CA LEU A 79 19.11 -20.80 1.40
C LEU A 79 19.29 -20.73 2.92
N THR A 80 20.53 -20.47 3.36
CA THR A 80 20.78 -20.03 4.72
C THR A 80 20.25 -18.62 4.92
N THR A 81 19.91 -18.25 6.14
CA THR A 81 19.45 -16.88 6.48
C THR A 81 20.46 -15.82 6.03
N ASP A 82 21.74 -16.03 6.26
CA ASP A 82 22.81 -15.11 5.85
C ASP A 82 22.90 -14.94 4.33
N ALA A 83 22.82 -16.04 3.59
CA ALA A 83 22.84 -15.99 2.12
C ALA A 83 21.61 -15.27 1.59
N PHE A 84 20.44 -15.52 2.16
CA PHE A 84 19.19 -14.85 1.82
C PHE A 84 19.27 -13.34 2.06
N CYS A 85 19.71 -12.91 3.25
CA CYS A 85 19.85 -11.50 3.58
C CYS A 85 20.79 -10.78 2.59
N LYS A 86 21.96 -11.34 2.32
CA LYS A 86 22.92 -10.74 1.37
C LYS A 86 22.37 -10.61 -0.05
N GLN A 87 21.62 -11.60 -0.48
CA GLN A 87 21.12 -11.66 -1.87
C GLN A 87 19.89 -10.78 -2.09
N PHE A 88 18.91 -10.82 -1.17
CA PHE A 88 17.57 -10.28 -1.38
C PHE A 88 17.21 -9.07 -0.53
N LEU A 89 17.96 -8.82 0.55
CA LEU A 89 17.65 -7.73 1.47
C LEU A 89 18.70 -6.62 1.42
N SER A 90 18.28 -5.45 1.89
CA SER A 90 19.12 -4.30 2.18
C SER A 90 18.83 -3.81 3.60
N ASP A 91 19.79 -3.07 4.18
CA ASP A 91 19.57 -2.41 5.46
C ASP A 91 18.58 -1.26 5.27
N GLY A 92 17.47 -1.31 5.99
CA GLY A 92 16.46 -0.27 6.05
C GLY A 92 16.50 0.50 7.38
N LEU A 93 15.61 1.46 7.52
CA LEU A 93 15.55 2.31 8.73
C LEU A 93 15.16 1.52 9.99
N LEU A 94 14.31 0.50 9.85
CA LEU A 94 13.75 -0.29 10.95
C LEU A 94 14.26 -1.75 10.95
N GLY A 95 15.18 -2.10 10.08
CA GLY A 95 15.69 -3.45 9.94
C GLY A 95 15.93 -3.83 8.47
N TYR A 96 15.84 -5.12 8.17
CA TYR A 96 16.01 -5.59 6.80
C TYR A 96 14.79 -5.29 5.95
N GLU A 97 15.02 -4.76 4.77
CA GLU A 97 14.00 -4.48 3.75
C GLU A 97 14.26 -5.26 2.46
N ILE A 98 13.20 -5.68 1.78
CA ILE A 98 13.30 -6.32 0.46
C ILE A 98 13.84 -5.32 -0.55
N LYS A 99 14.90 -5.72 -1.29
CA LYS A 99 15.46 -4.91 -2.39
C LYS A 99 14.40 -4.56 -3.43
N LYS A 100 14.54 -3.40 -4.06
CA LYS A 100 13.63 -2.93 -5.11
C LYS A 100 14.35 -2.83 -6.47
N PRO A 101 13.65 -3.17 -7.55
CA PRO A 101 12.31 -3.81 -7.59
C PRO A 101 12.32 -5.16 -6.89
N CYS A 102 11.17 -5.60 -6.36
CA CYS A 102 11.08 -6.84 -5.57
C CYS A 102 11.65 -8.04 -6.36
N PRO A 103 12.66 -8.73 -5.81
CA PRO A 103 13.32 -9.84 -6.51
C PRO A 103 12.45 -11.10 -6.63
N PHE A 104 11.30 -11.13 -5.91
CA PHE A 104 10.33 -12.23 -5.98
C PHE A 104 9.20 -11.96 -6.96
N LEU A 105 9.22 -10.84 -7.66
CA LEU A 105 8.24 -10.53 -8.71
C LEU A 105 8.68 -11.21 -10.00
N CYS A 106 7.89 -12.19 -10.47
CA CYS A 106 8.08 -12.85 -11.74
C CYS A 106 7.63 -11.99 -12.93
N GLU A 107 8.11 -12.32 -14.13
CA GLU A 107 7.78 -11.58 -15.36
C GLU A 107 6.27 -11.62 -15.69
N ASP A 108 5.60 -12.72 -15.34
CA ASP A 108 4.15 -12.90 -15.52
C ASP A 108 3.29 -12.15 -14.47
N GLY A 109 3.92 -11.43 -13.54
CA GLY A 109 3.25 -10.73 -12.46
C GLY A 109 2.92 -11.60 -11.24
N GLN A 110 3.33 -12.86 -11.20
CA GLN A 110 3.17 -13.70 -10.01
C GLN A 110 4.24 -13.38 -8.96
N CYS A 111 3.95 -13.70 -7.70
CA CYS A 111 4.91 -13.61 -6.62
C CYS A 111 5.51 -14.99 -6.35
N GLU A 112 6.83 -15.11 -6.47
CA GLU A 112 7.53 -16.39 -6.27
C GLU A 112 7.35 -16.96 -4.85
N VAL A 113 7.13 -16.07 -3.87
CA VAL A 113 6.95 -16.42 -2.47
C VAL A 113 5.51 -16.20 -1.98
N GLU A 114 4.53 -16.30 -2.86
CA GLU A 114 3.10 -16.05 -2.53
C GLU A 114 2.61 -16.90 -1.35
N PHE A 115 3.07 -18.15 -1.22
CA PHE A 115 2.69 -19.08 -0.14
C PHE A 115 3.31 -18.74 1.23
N CYS A 116 4.36 -17.94 1.26
CA CYS A 116 4.99 -17.41 2.47
C CYS A 116 5.23 -15.90 2.36
N LYS A 117 4.28 -15.20 1.75
CA LYS A 117 4.31 -13.76 1.53
C LYS A 117 4.49 -13.00 2.85
N PRO A 118 5.39 -12.01 2.90
CA PRO A 118 5.54 -11.17 4.08
C PRO A 118 4.23 -10.52 4.51
N SER A 119 4.05 -10.39 5.82
CA SER A 119 2.83 -9.82 6.42
C SER A 119 2.55 -8.40 5.92
N GLU A 120 3.59 -7.57 5.77
CA GLU A 120 3.45 -6.22 5.19
C GLU A 120 2.96 -6.25 3.73
N CYS A 121 3.46 -7.18 2.91
CA CYS A 121 2.96 -7.35 1.56
C CYS A 121 1.50 -7.78 1.52
N ALA A 122 1.11 -8.68 2.43
CA ALA A 122 -0.26 -9.20 2.52
C ALA A 122 -1.25 -8.14 3.03
N ALA A 123 -0.80 -7.28 3.94
CA ALA A 123 -1.62 -6.24 4.56
C ALA A 123 -1.70 -4.94 3.76
N TYR A 124 -0.72 -4.66 2.88
CA TYR A 124 -0.71 -3.45 2.07
C TYR A 124 -1.97 -3.34 1.19
N PRO A 125 -2.63 -2.19 1.11
CA PRO A 125 -2.27 -0.87 1.63
C PRO A 125 -2.87 -0.51 3.00
N TYR A 126 -3.25 -1.46 3.83
CA TYR A 126 -3.76 -1.31 5.19
C TYR A 126 -5.08 -0.52 5.32
N THR A 127 -5.79 -0.32 4.23
CA THR A 127 -7.04 0.47 4.20
C THR A 127 -8.26 -0.25 4.79
N ASP A 128 -8.13 -1.54 5.12
CA ASP A 128 -9.11 -2.36 5.82
C ASP A 128 -8.91 -2.40 7.35
N ARG A 129 -7.89 -1.69 7.86
CA ARG A 129 -7.55 -1.63 9.28
C ARG A 129 -8.22 -0.45 9.98
N PRO A 130 -8.45 -0.50 11.31
CA PRO A 130 -8.90 0.66 12.07
C PRO A 130 -7.83 1.75 12.17
N ASP A 131 -8.17 2.90 12.76
CA ASP A 131 -7.31 4.07 12.93
C ASP A 131 -6.87 4.71 11.60
N ARG A 132 -7.83 4.88 10.70
CA ARG A 132 -7.56 5.56 9.43
C ARG A 132 -7.25 7.03 9.62
N MET A 133 -7.86 7.68 10.61
CA MET A 133 -7.57 9.07 10.95
C MET A 133 -6.09 9.30 11.32
N GLY A 134 -5.51 8.42 12.12
CA GLY A 134 -4.10 8.47 12.50
C GLY A 134 -3.16 8.20 11.32
N SER A 135 -3.57 7.36 10.37
CA SER A 135 -2.73 6.92 9.24
C SER A 135 -2.92 7.69 7.94
N LEU A 136 -3.68 8.78 7.92
CA LEU A 136 -3.99 9.54 6.69
C LEU A 136 -2.75 9.99 5.89
N LEU A 137 -1.61 10.28 6.54
CA LEU A 137 -0.38 10.60 5.81
C LEU A 137 0.15 9.41 5.02
N ASN A 138 0.14 8.21 5.63
CA ASN A 138 0.56 6.98 4.96
C ASN A 138 -0.40 6.62 3.83
N ILE A 139 -1.71 6.88 3.99
CA ILE A 139 -2.72 6.68 2.95
C ILE A 139 -2.45 7.62 1.76
N ILE A 140 -2.13 8.89 2.00
CA ILE A 140 -1.77 9.84 0.93
C ILE A 140 -0.53 9.35 0.18
N ALA A 141 0.52 8.94 0.89
CA ALA A 141 1.72 8.37 0.27
C ALA A 141 1.40 7.08 -0.53
N SER A 142 0.54 6.22 0.00
CA SER A 142 0.10 5.00 -0.70
C SER A 142 -0.70 5.29 -1.97
N ALA A 143 -1.36 6.43 -2.07
CA ALA A 143 -2.09 6.83 -3.27
C ALA A 143 -1.18 7.09 -4.48
N GLU A 144 0.11 7.37 -4.27
CA GLU A 144 1.09 7.47 -5.36
C GLU A 144 1.45 6.11 -5.98
N VAL A 145 1.22 5.05 -5.24
CA VAL A 145 1.61 3.68 -5.61
C VAL A 145 0.40 2.84 -6.02
N CYS A 146 -0.68 2.95 -5.26
CA CYS A 146 -1.86 2.09 -5.41
C CYS A 146 -3.04 2.83 -6.06
N PRO A 147 -3.47 2.43 -7.27
CA PRO A 147 -4.64 2.99 -7.93
C PRO A 147 -5.92 2.91 -7.10
N VAL A 148 -6.07 1.85 -6.30
CA VAL A 148 -7.23 1.67 -5.43
C VAL A 148 -7.25 2.70 -4.32
N VAL A 149 -6.09 2.97 -3.68
CA VAL A 149 -6.00 4.00 -2.63
C VAL A 149 -6.23 5.41 -3.19
N TYR A 150 -5.70 5.68 -4.38
CA TYR A 150 -5.99 6.92 -5.10
C TYR A 150 -7.51 7.10 -5.28
N GLU A 151 -8.18 6.08 -5.79
CA GLU A 151 -9.64 6.10 -6.00
C GLU A 151 -10.43 6.27 -4.71
N MET A 152 -9.99 5.60 -3.61
CA MET A 152 -10.61 5.78 -2.29
C MET A 152 -10.60 7.25 -1.84
N LEU A 153 -9.45 7.92 -1.97
CA LEU A 153 -9.35 9.33 -1.59
C LEU A 153 -10.24 10.22 -2.46
N GLU A 154 -10.31 9.96 -3.76
CA GLU A 154 -11.17 10.70 -4.68
C GLU A 154 -12.66 10.55 -4.29
N GLN A 155 -13.11 9.32 -4.04
CA GLN A 155 -14.49 9.04 -3.63
C GLN A 155 -14.83 9.61 -2.24
N LEU A 156 -13.89 9.58 -1.30
CA LEU A 156 -14.10 10.21 0.02
C LEU A 156 -14.25 11.74 -0.11
N LYS A 157 -13.46 12.40 -0.96
CA LYS A 157 -13.63 13.83 -1.22
C LYS A 157 -15.03 14.16 -1.75
N ASP A 158 -15.57 13.31 -2.61
CA ASP A 158 -16.93 13.46 -3.13
C ASP A 158 -17.99 13.20 -2.05
N THR A 159 -17.81 12.14 -1.24
CA THR A 159 -18.69 11.81 -0.09
C THR A 159 -18.79 12.97 0.90
N TYR A 160 -17.69 13.59 1.22
CA TYR A 160 -17.64 14.76 2.11
C TYR A 160 -17.97 16.08 1.42
N HIS A 161 -18.27 16.07 0.12
CA HIS A 161 -18.50 17.28 -0.70
C HIS A 161 -17.34 18.29 -0.59
N PHE A 162 -16.13 17.80 -0.37
CA PHE A 162 -14.95 18.61 -0.08
C PHE A 162 -14.67 19.64 -1.18
N ARG A 163 -14.70 19.23 -2.46
CA ARG A 163 -14.44 20.12 -3.61
C ARG A 163 -15.49 21.22 -3.83
N LYS A 164 -16.70 21.07 -3.26
CA LYS A 164 -17.75 22.08 -3.33
C LYS A 164 -17.60 23.17 -2.27
N ARG A 165 -16.77 22.92 -1.26
CA ARG A 165 -16.55 23.82 -0.13
C ARG A 165 -15.28 24.68 -0.25
N TYR A 166 -14.39 24.27 -1.14
CA TYR A 166 -13.08 24.87 -1.41
C TYR A 166 -12.85 24.88 -2.94
#